data_a063ed92e1a5f3898d6a37517cb2b8c4
#
_entry.id   a063ed92e1a5f3898d6a37517cb2b8c4
#
_cell.length_a   1.000
_cell.length_b   1.000
_cell.length_c   1.000
_cell.angle_alpha   90.00
_cell.angle_beta   90.00
_cell.angle_gamma   90.00
#
_symmetry.space_group_name_H-M   'P 1'
#
loop_
_entity.id
_entity.type
_entity.pdbx_description
1 polymer ?
#
loop_
_entity_poly.entity_id
_entity_poly.type
_entity_poly.pdbx_seq_one_letter_code
_entity_poly.pdbx_strand_id
1 'polypeptide(L)'
;MRAELGSPVHDLHRAGAHYMMVDTLGSRAFTAGDLTIFSFYQFFNRAYRGHIMPHQLEGFKLAERSRMHLKIFFWAIVIAAVVSSVTSFWAALDSFYRFGVSNVGKVPESFGQLQRWLSLPSSVDYGAGLAMGTGFSFTFLLAVLRMNLFWWPLHPAGYAVASNWSMNLFWFSILISWVIKYTILRSGGLKLHRQGIPFFTGIILGEFIIGGFWMMRGAFLGVPTYKFLF
;
A
#
# COMPACT_ATOMS: atom_id res chain seq x y z
N MET A 1 10.90 0.07 -4.55
CA MET A 1 9.65 -0.63 -4.91
C MET A 1 8.78 0.20 -5.84
N ARG A 2 8.26 1.37 -5.43
CA ARG A 2 7.36 2.14 -6.30
C ARG A 2 8.02 2.64 -7.58
N ALA A 3 9.25 3.12 -7.50
CA ALA A 3 10.02 3.56 -8.67
C ALA A 3 10.39 2.42 -9.64
N GLU A 4 10.54 1.21 -9.15
CA GLU A 4 10.96 0.04 -9.92
C GLU A 4 9.79 -0.79 -10.45
N LEU A 5 8.77 -1.02 -9.62
CA LEU A 5 7.63 -1.88 -9.94
C LEU A 5 6.41 -1.11 -10.39
N GLY A 6 6.33 0.19 -10.09
CA GLY A 6 5.12 0.99 -10.33
C GLY A 6 3.90 0.49 -9.56
N SER A 7 4.07 -0.39 -8.58
CA SER A 7 2.95 -0.92 -7.80
C SER A 7 2.27 0.20 -7.01
N PRO A 8 0.97 0.44 -7.22
CA PRO A 8 0.25 1.53 -6.55
C PRO A 8 0.07 1.26 -5.06
N VAL A 9 0.06 0.00 -4.65
CA VAL A 9 -0.16 -0.40 -3.26
C VAL A 9 0.88 -1.43 -2.85
N HIS A 10 1.58 -1.17 -1.76
CA HIS A 10 2.46 -2.10 -1.08
C HIS A 10 2.10 -2.06 0.40
N ASP A 11 1.19 -2.91 0.77
CA ASP A 11 0.66 -3.01 2.12
C ASP A 11 1.44 -4.09 2.88
N LEU A 12 2.48 -3.69 3.55
CA LEU A 12 3.33 -4.57 4.36
C LEU A 12 2.78 -4.71 5.78
N HIS A 13 1.51 -5.02 5.89
CA HIS A 13 0.70 -4.99 7.11
C HIS A 13 1.36 -5.63 8.36
N ARG A 14 2.13 -6.71 8.19
CA ARG A 14 2.84 -7.42 9.26
C ARG A 14 4.36 -7.40 9.14
N ALA A 15 4.90 -6.79 8.11
CA ALA A 15 6.33 -6.68 7.88
C ALA A 15 6.91 -5.34 8.38
N GLY A 16 6.24 -4.67 9.31
CA GLY A 16 6.79 -3.50 9.98
C GLY A 16 7.98 -3.90 10.87
N ALA A 17 9.03 -3.10 10.87
CA ALA A 17 10.25 -3.39 11.65
C ALA A 17 9.96 -3.69 13.12
N HIS A 18 9.00 -2.99 13.73
CA HIS A 18 8.60 -3.20 15.11
C HIS A 18 7.97 -4.59 15.35
N TYR A 19 7.16 -5.12 14.42
CA TYR A 19 6.64 -6.49 14.51
C TYR A 19 7.78 -7.52 14.38
N MET A 20 8.65 -7.33 13.38
CA MET A 20 9.78 -8.22 13.16
C MET A 20 10.69 -8.29 14.40
N MET A 21 10.95 -7.14 15.05
CA MET A 21 11.75 -7.08 16.27
C MET A 21 11.06 -7.82 17.42
N VAL A 22 9.76 -7.59 17.64
CA VAL A 22 9.04 -8.23 18.74
C VAL A 22 8.84 -9.72 18.48
N ASP A 23 8.57 -10.13 17.25
CA ASP A 23 8.40 -11.54 16.90
C ASP A 23 9.71 -12.33 17.03
N THR A 24 10.86 -11.72 16.67
CA THR A 24 12.16 -12.40 16.77
C THR A 24 12.75 -12.38 18.17
N LEU A 25 12.72 -11.25 18.86
CA LEU A 25 13.40 -11.06 20.16
C LEU A 25 12.47 -11.37 21.34
N GLY A 26 11.16 -11.45 21.09
CA GLY A 26 10.14 -11.56 22.11
C GLY A 26 9.79 -10.21 22.74
N SER A 27 8.55 -10.06 23.22
CA SER A 27 8.12 -8.84 23.87
C SER A 27 8.79 -8.60 25.22
N ARG A 28 9.36 -9.65 25.85
CA ARG A 28 10.13 -9.54 27.13
C ARG A 28 11.43 -8.78 26.99
N ALA A 29 11.99 -8.68 25.79
CA ALA A 29 13.23 -7.95 25.53
C ALA A 29 13.05 -6.43 25.55
N PHE A 30 11.82 -5.95 25.54
CA PHE A 30 11.48 -4.53 25.43
C PHE A 30 10.79 -4.02 26.69
N THR A 31 11.01 -2.75 27.01
CA THR A 31 10.27 -2.09 28.08
C THR A 31 8.84 -1.76 27.66
N ALA A 32 7.96 -1.52 28.63
CA ALA A 32 6.58 -1.08 28.32
C ALA A 32 6.55 0.22 27.50
N GLY A 33 7.53 1.11 27.72
CA GLY A 33 7.71 2.34 26.95
C GLY A 33 8.03 2.05 25.47
N ASP A 34 8.97 1.15 25.20
CA ASP A 34 9.35 0.76 23.84
C ASP A 34 8.18 0.15 23.09
N LEU A 35 7.44 -0.77 23.73
CA LEU A 35 6.25 -1.39 23.13
C LEU A 35 5.16 -0.38 22.84
N THR A 36 5.00 0.64 23.70
CA THR A 36 4.07 1.75 23.46
C THR A 36 4.49 2.55 22.23
N ILE A 37 5.78 2.89 22.11
CA ILE A 37 6.33 3.58 20.93
C ILE A 37 6.09 2.73 19.66
N PHE A 38 6.36 1.42 19.73
CA PHE A 38 6.11 0.52 18.61
C PHE A 38 4.63 0.51 18.17
N SER A 39 3.70 0.62 19.11
CA SER A 39 2.28 0.71 18.80
C SER A 39 1.92 2.01 18.07
N PHE A 40 2.59 3.12 18.35
CA PHE A 40 2.45 4.36 17.59
C PHE A 40 3.03 4.26 16.18
N TYR A 41 4.05 3.45 15.94
CA TYR A 41 4.59 3.22 14.59
C TYR A 41 3.65 2.42 13.69
N GLN A 42 2.63 1.76 14.23
CA GLN A 42 1.73 0.96 13.43
C GLN A 42 1.00 1.78 12.36
N PHE A 43 0.55 2.99 12.67
CA PHE A 43 -0.11 3.83 11.67
C PHE A 43 0.78 4.15 10.47
N PHE A 44 2.07 4.29 10.72
CA PHE A 44 3.07 4.60 9.70
C PHE A 44 3.40 3.37 8.83
N ASN A 45 3.55 2.19 9.45
CA ASN A 45 3.99 0.98 8.77
C ASN A 45 2.85 0.15 8.16
N ARG A 46 1.59 0.43 8.54
CA ARG A 46 0.47 -0.44 8.21
C ARG A 46 0.23 -0.58 6.71
N ALA A 47 0.17 0.51 5.97
CA ALA A 47 -0.26 0.45 4.57
C ALA A 47 0.51 1.37 3.62
N TYR A 48 1.31 2.27 4.12
CA TYR A 48 2.06 3.28 3.33
C TYR A 48 1.21 4.08 2.32
N ARG A 49 -0.12 4.00 2.40
CA ARG A 49 -1.04 4.71 1.51
C ARG A 49 -1.03 6.21 1.76
N GLY A 50 -0.90 6.60 3.03
CA GLY A 50 -0.87 7.99 3.46
C GLY A 50 0.49 8.68 3.32
N HIS A 51 1.51 8.00 2.78
CA HIS A 51 2.82 8.60 2.56
C HIS A 51 2.74 9.65 1.47
N ILE A 52 2.98 10.89 1.86
CA ILE A 52 2.89 12.04 0.95
C ILE A 52 4.00 12.02 -0.09
N MET A 53 5.22 11.59 0.28
CA MET A 53 6.41 11.65 -0.56
C MET A 53 6.27 10.96 -1.94
N PRO A 54 5.76 9.72 -2.08
CA PRO A 54 5.58 9.10 -3.39
C PRO A 54 4.62 9.88 -4.29
N HIS A 55 3.54 10.41 -3.72
CA HIS A 55 2.56 11.21 -4.47
C HIS A 55 3.13 12.57 -4.89
N GLN A 56 3.96 13.18 -4.04
CA GLN A 56 4.68 14.42 -4.39
C GLN A 56 5.63 14.19 -5.56
N LEU A 57 6.43 13.10 -5.53
CA LEU A 57 7.35 12.79 -6.63
C LEU A 57 6.63 12.55 -7.96
N GLU A 58 5.52 11.82 -7.94
CA GLU A 58 4.67 11.64 -9.12
C GLU A 58 4.08 12.95 -9.61
N GLY A 59 3.57 13.77 -8.69
CA GLY A 59 3.02 15.08 -8.99
C GLY A 59 4.06 16.02 -9.60
N PHE A 60 5.28 16.07 -9.05
CA PHE A 60 6.38 16.86 -9.63
C PHE A 60 6.75 16.36 -11.03
N LYS A 61 6.77 15.05 -11.25
CA LYS A 61 7.04 14.49 -12.57
C LYS A 61 5.95 14.84 -13.59
N LEU A 62 4.71 14.87 -13.14
CA LEU A 62 3.57 15.29 -13.94
C LEU A 62 3.66 16.78 -14.29
N ALA A 63 3.97 17.63 -13.31
CA ALA A 63 4.15 19.07 -13.49
C ALA A 63 5.29 19.37 -14.46
N GLU A 64 6.42 18.67 -14.37
CA GLU A 64 7.54 18.77 -15.29
C GLU A 64 7.11 18.44 -16.73
N ARG A 65 6.41 17.31 -16.93
CA ARG A 65 5.91 16.90 -18.25
C ARG A 65 4.88 17.85 -18.84
N SER A 66 4.07 18.48 -17.98
CA SER A 66 3.05 19.47 -18.38
C SER A 66 3.61 20.89 -18.49
N ARG A 67 4.93 21.08 -18.32
CA ARG A 67 5.61 22.38 -18.34
C ARG A 67 5.03 23.40 -17.35
N MET A 68 4.55 22.93 -16.20
CA MET A 68 4.04 23.79 -15.14
C MET A 68 5.18 24.37 -14.30
N HIS A 69 4.94 25.52 -13.68
CA HIS A 69 5.90 26.11 -12.75
C HIS A 69 6.02 25.29 -11.47
N LEU A 70 7.15 24.63 -11.25
CA LEU A 70 7.39 23.75 -10.10
C LEU A 70 7.23 24.44 -8.75
N LYS A 71 7.56 25.74 -8.64
CA LYS A 71 7.37 26.52 -7.40
C LYS A 71 5.89 26.67 -7.03
N ILE A 72 5.04 26.98 -8.01
CA ILE A 72 3.59 27.10 -7.79
C ILE A 72 3.03 25.76 -7.39
N PHE A 73 3.45 24.70 -8.06
CA PHE A 73 3.03 23.35 -7.76
C PHE A 73 3.47 22.90 -6.36
N PHE A 74 4.68 23.22 -5.93
CA PHE A 74 5.16 22.96 -4.57
C PHE A 74 4.25 23.60 -3.51
N TRP A 75 3.95 24.90 -3.65
CA TRP A 75 3.06 25.58 -2.71
C TRP A 75 1.63 25.03 -2.73
N ALA A 76 1.13 24.67 -3.90
CA ALA A 76 -0.17 24.01 -4.01
C ALA A 76 -0.21 22.67 -3.23
N ILE A 77 0.86 21.85 -3.33
CA ILE A 77 0.98 20.61 -2.55
C ILE A 77 1.03 20.89 -1.04
N VAL A 78 1.81 21.89 -0.61
CA VAL A 78 1.92 22.24 0.81
C VAL A 78 0.58 22.70 1.36
N ILE A 79 -0.11 23.58 0.66
CA ILE A 79 -1.44 24.06 1.06
C ILE A 79 -2.43 22.87 1.10
N ALA A 80 -2.45 22.03 0.07
CA ALA A 80 -3.29 20.85 0.02
C ALA A 80 -3.01 19.89 1.19
N ALA A 81 -1.75 19.67 1.54
CA ALA A 81 -1.35 18.82 2.66
C ALA A 81 -1.85 19.37 4.01
N VAL A 82 -1.71 20.67 4.23
CA VAL A 82 -2.19 21.31 5.47
C VAL A 82 -3.72 21.25 5.55
N VAL A 83 -4.40 21.67 4.49
CA VAL A 83 -5.88 21.67 4.45
C VAL A 83 -6.43 20.27 4.61
N SER A 84 -5.88 19.28 3.90
CA SER A 84 -6.34 17.90 3.99
C SER A 84 -6.10 17.30 5.38
N SER A 85 -4.97 17.61 6.02
CA SER A 85 -4.69 17.14 7.38
C SER A 85 -5.72 17.68 8.40
N VAL A 86 -5.98 18.97 8.36
CA VAL A 86 -6.97 19.60 9.26
C VAL A 86 -8.37 19.05 8.98
N THR A 87 -8.76 19.00 7.71
CA THR A 87 -10.10 18.52 7.32
C THR A 87 -10.30 17.04 7.66
N SER A 88 -9.28 16.19 7.44
CA SER A 88 -9.33 14.77 7.78
C SER A 88 -9.46 14.55 9.29
N PHE A 89 -8.72 15.32 10.08
CA PHE A 89 -8.81 15.25 11.54
C PHE A 89 -10.19 15.66 12.03
N TRP A 90 -10.72 16.78 11.52
CA TRP A 90 -12.08 17.24 11.85
C TRP A 90 -13.14 16.23 11.44
N ALA A 91 -13.07 15.69 10.20
CA ALA A 91 -14.01 14.71 9.70
C ALA A 91 -13.96 13.40 10.50
N ALA A 92 -12.77 12.97 10.93
CA ALA A 92 -12.61 11.79 11.77
C ALA A 92 -13.28 12.00 13.14
N LEU A 93 -13.06 13.15 13.79
CA LEU A 93 -13.70 13.48 15.06
C LEU A 93 -15.22 13.55 14.92
N ASP A 94 -15.74 14.27 13.92
CA ASP A 94 -17.19 14.36 13.67
C ASP A 94 -17.80 12.96 13.46
N SER A 95 -17.13 12.11 12.71
CA SER A 95 -17.57 10.73 12.49
C SER A 95 -17.56 9.89 13.77
N PHE A 96 -16.55 10.03 14.61
CA PHE A 96 -16.48 9.32 15.89
C PHE A 96 -17.57 9.76 16.87
N TYR A 97 -17.86 11.05 16.90
CA TYR A 97 -18.92 11.57 17.75
C TYR A 97 -20.33 11.20 17.28
N ARG A 98 -20.54 11.15 15.95
CA ARG A 98 -21.88 10.81 15.41
C ARG A 98 -22.16 9.31 15.37
N PHE A 99 -21.20 8.50 15.00
CA PHE A 99 -21.40 7.08 14.73
C PHE A 99 -20.77 6.16 15.78
N GLY A 100 -19.97 6.69 16.67
CA GLY A 100 -19.22 5.93 17.67
C GLY A 100 -17.92 5.31 17.09
N VAL A 101 -16.93 5.17 17.96
CA VAL A 101 -15.57 4.68 17.58
C VAL A 101 -15.60 3.27 17.01
N SER A 102 -16.48 2.40 17.51
CA SER A 102 -16.62 1.01 17.07
C SER A 102 -17.09 0.87 15.62
N ASN A 103 -17.85 1.86 15.12
CA ASN A 103 -18.45 1.81 13.78
C ASN A 103 -17.61 2.51 12.70
N VAL A 104 -16.75 3.44 13.08
CA VAL A 104 -16.01 4.30 12.14
C VAL A 104 -14.62 3.76 11.78
N GLY A 105 -14.04 2.88 12.57
CA GLY A 105 -12.74 2.33 12.21
C GLY A 105 -12.11 1.41 13.26
N LYS A 106 -11.08 0.70 12.82
CA LYS A 106 -10.28 -0.21 13.66
C LYS A 106 -9.19 0.54 14.44
N VAL A 107 -9.54 1.66 15.08
CA VAL A 107 -8.61 2.39 15.96
C VAL A 107 -8.02 1.52 17.09
N PRO A 108 -8.74 0.49 17.59
CA PRO A 108 -8.22 -0.35 18.66
C PRO A 108 -7.13 -1.36 18.26
N GLU A 109 -6.82 -1.54 16.98
CA GLU A 109 -5.94 -2.65 16.55
C GLU A 109 -4.51 -2.51 17.09
N SER A 110 -3.93 -1.32 17.06
CA SER A 110 -2.60 -1.03 17.59
C SER A 110 -2.54 -1.17 19.12
N PHE A 111 -3.55 -0.66 19.80
CA PHE A 111 -3.62 -0.75 21.27
C PHE A 111 -4.02 -2.15 21.74
N GLY A 112 -4.82 -2.87 20.98
CA GLY A 112 -5.10 -4.29 21.24
C GLY A 112 -3.85 -5.18 21.10
N GLN A 113 -2.94 -4.82 20.18
CA GLN A 113 -1.65 -5.48 20.08
C GLN A 113 -0.72 -5.13 21.26
N LEU A 114 -0.67 -3.85 21.65
CA LEU A 114 0.07 -3.42 22.83
C LEU A 114 -0.42 -4.15 24.10
N GLN A 115 -1.73 -4.23 24.28
CA GLN A 115 -2.32 -4.97 25.40
C GLN A 115 -1.87 -6.43 25.41
N ARG A 116 -1.85 -7.10 24.26
CA ARG A 116 -1.35 -8.48 24.16
C ARG A 116 0.12 -8.60 24.53
N TRP A 117 0.98 -7.70 24.05
CA TRP A 117 2.40 -7.72 24.39
C TRP A 117 2.67 -7.50 25.88
N LEU A 118 1.86 -6.65 26.53
CA LEU A 118 2.00 -6.36 27.95
C LEU A 118 1.39 -7.45 28.85
N SER A 119 0.23 -8.02 28.45
CA SER A 119 -0.48 -9.02 29.26
C SER A 119 0.06 -10.44 29.06
N LEU A 120 0.56 -10.76 27.87
CA LEU A 120 1.11 -12.06 27.51
C LEU A 120 2.54 -11.90 26.92
N PRO A 121 3.55 -11.59 27.76
CA PRO A 121 4.89 -11.39 27.27
C PRO A 121 5.48 -12.65 26.63
N SER A 122 5.83 -12.57 25.35
CA SER A 122 6.45 -13.65 24.58
C SER A 122 7.97 -13.72 24.81
N SER A 123 8.48 -14.94 24.77
CA SER A 123 9.92 -15.20 24.67
C SER A 123 10.37 -15.16 23.20
N VAL A 124 11.67 -15.31 22.98
CA VAL A 124 12.27 -15.40 21.64
C VAL A 124 11.62 -16.51 20.82
N ASP A 125 11.18 -16.18 19.61
CA ASP A 125 10.67 -17.16 18.65
C ASP A 125 11.77 -17.48 17.61
N TYR A 126 12.48 -18.59 17.86
CA TYR A 126 13.51 -19.06 16.93
C TYR A 126 12.94 -19.49 15.57
N GLY A 127 11.66 -19.94 15.52
CA GLY A 127 10.99 -20.32 14.28
C GLY A 127 10.75 -19.10 13.41
N ALA A 128 10.22 -18.03 13.98
CA ALA A 128 10.06 -16.76 13.29
C ALA A 128 11.40 -16.18 12.81
N GLY A 129 12.44 -16.25 13.65
CA GLY A 129 13.80 -15.83 13.30
C GLY A 129 14.38 -16.61 12.10
N LEU A 130 14.24 -17.94 12.11
CA LEU A 130 14.65 -18.80 10.99
C LEU A 130 13.86 -18.50 9.70
N ALA A 131 12.54 -18.33 9.80
CA ALA A 131 11.71 -17.99 8.64
C ALA A 131 12.11 -16.64 8.02
N MET A 132 12.40 -15.63 8.85
CA MET A 132 12.91 -14.34 8.35
C MET A 132 14.29 -14.47 7.72
N GLY A 133 15.20 -15.23 8.35
CA GLY A 133 16.54 -15.50 7.81
C GLY A 133 16.49 -16.20 6.45
N THR A 134 15.64 -17.20 6.29
CA THR A 134 15.45 -17.91 5.01
C THR A 134 14.84 -17.00 3.95
N GLY A 135 13.83 -16.19 4.29
CA GLY A 135 13.24 -15.21 3.37
C GLY A 135 14.24 -14.13 2.93
N PHE A 136 15.06 -13.64 3.86
CA PHE A 136 16.14 -12.70 3.54
C PHE A 136 17.17 -13.33 2.60
N SER A 137 17.65 -14.53 2.91
CA SER A 137 18.64 -15.25 2.09
C SER A 137 18.10 -15.52 0.69
N PHE A 138 16.83 -15.91 0.57
CA PHE A 138 16.18 -16.13 -0.72
C PHE A 138 16.06 -14.82 -1.53
N THR A 139 15.66 -13.72 -0.89
CA THR A 139 15.59 -12.40 -1.54
C THR A 139 16.96 -11.94 -2.02
N PHE A 140 17.99 -12.15 -1.19
CA PHE A 140 19.37 -11.84 -1.54
C PHE A 140 19.86 -12.68 -2.72
N LEU A 141 19.57 -13.98 -2.72
CA LEU A 141 19.87 -14.88 -3.84
C LEU A 141 19.21 -14.40 -5.14
N LEU A 142 17.92 -14.04 -5.10
CA LEU A 142 17.23 -13.50 -6.27
C LEU A 142 17.88 -12.21 -6.79
N ALA A 143 18.34 -11.34 -5.89
CA ALA A 143 19.04 -10.11 -6.27
C ALA A 143 20.37 -10.41 -6.94
N VAL A 144 21.16 -11.33 -6.39
CA VAL A 144 22.45 -11.76 -6.97
C VAL A 144 22.26 -12.44 -8.33
N LEU A 145 21.28 -13.33 -8.46
CA LEU A 145 20.97 -13.98 -9.73
C LEU A 145 20.57 -12.97 -10.80
N ARG A 146 19.76 -11.97 -10.44
CA ARG A 146 19.36 -10.91 -11.38
C ARG A 146 20.51 -10.03 -11.83
N MET A 147 21.49 -9.76 -10.95
CA MET A 147 22.68 -8.98 -11.32
C MET A 147 23.62 -9.75 -12.25
N ASN A 148 23.71 -11.08 -12.09
CA ASN A 148 24.66 -11.91 -12.83
C ASN A 148 24.05 -12.58 -14.06
N LEU A 149 22.73 -12.85 -14.07
CA LEU A 149 22.04 -13.55 -15.14
C LEU A 149 21.07 -12.63 -15.86
N PHE A 150 21.44 -12.16 -17.01
CA PHE A 150 20.63 -11.26 -17.86
C PHE A 150 19.25 -11.85 -18.25
N TRP A 151 19.13 -13.16 -18.39
CA TRP A 151 17.88 -13.85 -18.75
C TRP A 151 16.98 -14.19 -17.56
N TRP A 152 17.41 -13.88 -16.32
CA TRP A 152 16.68 -14.25 -15.12
C TRP A 152 15.37 -13.44 -14.99
N PRO A 153 14.18 -14.09 -15.01
CA PRO A 153 12.90 -13.38 -15.06
C PRO A 153 12.37 -12.91 -13.69
N LEU A 154 12.85 -13.54 -12.60
CA LEU A 154 12.30 -13.28 -11.29
C LEU A 154 12.91 -12.04 -10.64
N HIS A 155 12.04 -11.15 -10.18
CA HIS A 155 12.45 -9.92 -9.50
C HIS A 155 12.32 -10.08 -7.98
N PRO A 156 13.36 -9.74 -7.16
CA PRO A 156 13.30 -9.87 -5.71
C PRO A 156 12.13 -9.08 -5.09
N ALA A 157 11.82 -7.90 -5.62
CA ALA A 157 10.68 -7.12 -5.17
C ALA A 157 9.32 -7.80 -5.44
N GLY A 158 9.21 -8.64 -6.49
CA GLY A 158 8.02 -9.45 -6.74
C GLY A 158 7.78 -10.46 -5.62
N TYR A 159 8.84 -11.10 -5.14
CA TYR A 159 8.76 -11.99 -3.98
C TYR A 159 8.36 -11.24 -2.70
N ALA A 160 8.98 -10.08 -2.44
CA ALA A 160 8.67 -9.26 -1.27
C ALA A 160 7.21 -8.78 -1.23
N VAL A 161 6.58 -8.57 -2.40
CA VAL A 161 5.17 -8.13 -2.50
C VAL A 161 4.19 -9.29 -2.60
N ALA A 162 4.64 -10.51 -2.90
CA ALA A 162 3.78 -11.68 -3.16
C ALA A 162 2.86 -12.03 -1.99
N SER A 163 3.31 -11.90 -0.74
CA SER A 163 2.52 -12.19 0.47
C SER A 163 1.72 -10.99 1.00
N ASN A 164 1.68 -9.89 0.26
CA ASN A 164 0.98 -8.70 0.65
C ASN A 164 -0.55 -8.89 0.53
N TRP A 165 -1.32 -8.35 1.50
CA TRP A 165 -2.78 -8.41 1.49
C TRP A 165 -3.38 -7.86 0.20
N SER A 166 -2.85 -6.76 -0.31
CA SER A 166 -3.30 -6.17 -1.58
C SER A 166 -3.02 -7.08 -2.78
N MET A 167 -1.90 -7.81 -2.77
CA MET A 167 -1.58 -8.74 -3.84
C MET A 167 -2.55 -9.92 -3.88
N ASN A 168 -3.02 -10.40 -2.73
CA ASN A 168 -4.04 -11.47 -2.68
C ASN A 168 -5.33 -11.10 -3.41
N LEU A 169 -5.66 -9.80 -3.48
CA LEU A 169 -6.83 -9.31 -4.21
C LEU A 169 -6.55 -9.11 -5.71
N PHE A 170 -5.33 -8.68 -6.05
CA PHE A 170 -5.03 -8.23 -7.41
C PHE A 170 -4.19 -9.20 -8.24
N TRP A 171 -3.61 -10.25 -7.65
CA TRP A 171 -2.70 -11.15 -8.37
C TRP A 171 -3.32 -11.74 -9.63
N PHE A 172 -4.59 -12.11 -9.59
CA PHE A 172 -5.29 -12.71 -10.73
C PHE A 172 -5.51 -11.68 -11.86
N SER A 173 -5.94 -10.46 -11.50
CA SER A 173 -6.09 -9.38 -12.47
C SER A 173 -4.76 -8.99 -13.11
N ILE A 174 -3.67 -9.00 -12.33
CA ILE A 174 -2.31 -8.77 -12.84
C ILE A 174 -1.89 -9.89 -13.80
N LEU A 175 -2.18 -11.15 -13.46
CA LEU A 175 -1.89 -12.29 -14.32
C LEU A 175 -2.63 -12.17 -15.67
N ILE A 176 -3.92 -11.87 -15.64
CA ILE A 176 -4.72 -11.65 -16.87
C ILE A 176 -4.11 -10.51 -17.70
N SER A 177 -3.81 -9.39 -17.07
CA SER A 177 -3.21 -8.23 -17.73
C SER A 177 -1.86 -8.57 -18.36
N TRP A 178 -1.05 -9.38 -17.68
CA TRP A 178 0.22 -9.87 -18.20
C TRP A 178 0.02 -10.78 -19.43
N VAL A 179 -0.91 -11.73 -19.38
CA VAL A 179 -1.23 -12.63 -20.49
C VAL A 179 -1.70 -11.83 -21.72
N ILE A 180 -2.63 -10.89 -21.51
CA ILE A 180 -3.14 -10.02 -22.58
C ILE A 180 -2.00 -9.21 -23.20
N LYS A 181 -1.18 -8.56 -22.37
CA LYS A 181 -0.04 -7.78 -22.82
C LYS A 181 0.97 -8.63 -23.59
N TYR A 182 1.28 -9.82 -23.08
CA TYR A 182 2.19 -10.77 -23.74
C TYR A 182 1.66 -11.16 -25.13
N THR A 183 0.38 -11.50 -25.21
CA THR A 183 -0.26 -11.88 -26.48
C THR A 183 -0.25 -10.73 -27.49
N ILE A 184 -0.63 -9.52 -27.06
CA ILE A 184 -0.63 -8.32 -27.90
C ILE A 184 0.78 -8.04 -28.45
N LEU A 185 1.80 -8.08 -27.56
CA LEU A 185 3.17 -7.80 -27.95
C LEU A 185 3.73 -8.85 -28.91
N ARG A 186 3.34 -10.12 -28.72
CA ARG A 186 3.78 -11.22 -29.62
C ARG A 186 3.10 -11.18 -30.97
N SER A 187 1.82 -10.77 -31.05
CA SER A 187 1.02 -10.76 -32.28
C SER A 187 1.21 -9.50 -33.12
N GLY A 188 1.31 -8.32 -32.52
CA GLY A 188 1.34 -7.05 -33.25
C GLY A 188 2.39 -6.05 -32.74
N GLY A 189 3.27 -6.49 -31.86
CA GLY A 189 4.36 -5.67 -31.35
C GLY A 189 3.91 -4.41 -30.62
N LEU A 190 4.81 -3.44 -30.53
CA LEU A 190 4.56 -2.16 -29.85
C LEU A 190 3.47 -1.32 -30.49
N LYS A 191 3.23 -1.47 -31.81
CA LYS A 191 2.19 -0.73 -32.53
C LYS A 191 0.81 -1.13 -32.02
N LEU A 192 0.51 -2.41 -31.97
CA LEU A 192 -0.77 -2.92 -31.48
C LEU A 192 -0.96 -2.61 -29.99
N HIS A 193 0.11 -2.73 -29.21
CA HIS A 193 0.07 -2.37 -27.78
C HIS A 193 -0.32 -0.90 -27.58
N ARG A 194 0.29 0.03 -28.32
CA ARG A 194 -0.05 1.47 -28.23
C ARG A 194 -1.48 1.76 -28.66
N GLN A 195 -2.00 1.06 -29.67
CA GLN A 195 -3.40 1.18 -30.09
C GLN A 195 -4.39 0.66 -29.05
N GLY A 196 -3.99 -0.33 -28.24
CA GLY A 196 -4.81 -0.86 -27.15
C GLY A 196 -4.88 0.05 -25.91
N ILE A 197 -3.92 0.94 -25.69
CA ILE A 197 -3.88 1.79 -24.50
C ILE A 197 -5.18 2.59 -24.28
N PRO A 198 -5.75 3.29 -25.30
CA PRO A 198 -7.00 4.04 -25.11
C PRO A 198 -8.17 3.18 -24.67
N PHE A 199 -8.26 1.95 -25.15
CA PHE A 199 -9.30 1.00 -24.76
C PHE A 199 -9.22 0.66 -23.26
N PHE A 200 -8.05 0.30 -22.76
CA PHE A 200 -7.86 0.00 -21.34
C PHE A 200 -8.03 1.24 -20.46
N THR A 201 -7.58 2.40 -20.93
CA THR A 201 -7.83 3.69 -20.24
C THR A 201 -9.34 3.99 -20.16
N GLY A 202 -10.09 3.67 -21.22
CA GLY A 202 -11.54 3.79 -21.23
C GLY A 202 -12.24 2.89 -20.20
N ILE A 203 -11.77 1.65 -20.02
CA ILE A 203 -12.28 0.74 -18.99
C ILE A 203 -12.06 1.34 -17.59
N ILE A 204 -10.85 1.85 -17.32
CA ILE A 204 -10.52 2.48 -16.04
C ILE A 204 -11.43 3.69 -15.79
N LEU A 205 -11.59 4.54 -16.78
CA LEU A 205 -12.47 5.71 -16.70
C LEU A 205 -13.93 5.32 -16.44
N GLY A 206 -14.42 4.29 -17.14
CA GLY A 206 -15.77 3.74 -16.96
C GLY A 206 -16.00 3.24 -15.53
N GLU A 207 -15.04 2.52 -14.96
CA GLU A 207 -15.10 2.05 -13.58
C GLU A 207 -15.21 3.23 -12.59
N PHE A 208 -14.39 4.28 -12.77
CA PHE A 208 -14.46 5.47 -11.91
C PHE A 208 -15.79 6.23 -12.04
N ILE A 209 -16.32 6.37 -13.24
CA ILE A 209 -17.60 7.07 -13.48
C ILE A 209 -18.75 6.28 -12.83
N ILE A 210 -18.84 4.97 -13.10
CA ILE A 210 -19.91 4.12 -12.57
C ILE A 210 -19.78 4.01 -11.05
N GLY A 211 -18.58 3.77 -10.52
CA GLY A 211 -18.33 3.72 -9.09
C GLY A 211 -18.67 5.02 -8.39
N GLY A 212 -18.30 6.16 -8.96
CA GLY A 212 -18.65 7.49 -8.45
C GLY A 212 -20.17 7.72 -8.46
N PHE A 213 -20.86 7.31 -9.49
CA PHE A 213 -22.34 7.39 -9.56
C PHE A 213 -23.00 6.58 -8.44
N TRP A 214 -22.57 5.33 -8.22
CA TRP A 214 -23.09 4.49 -7.14
C TRP A 214 -22.79 5.06 -5.76
N MET A 215 -21.59 5.61 -5.54
CA MET A 215 -21.25 6.27 -4.29
C MET A 215 -22.14 7.49 -4.00
N MET A 216 -22.37 8.35 -5.00
CA MET A 216 -23.27 9.49 -4.86
C MET A 216 -24.69 9.03 -4.53
N ARG A 217 -25.21 8.03 -5.27
CA ARG A 217 -26.53 7.46 -4.99
C ARG A 217 -26.63 6.95 -3.54
N GLY A 218 -25.61 6.24 -3.06
CA GLY A 218 -25.56 5.76 -1.67
C GLY A 218 -25.60 6.89 -0.65
N ALA A 219 -24.84 7.95 -0.89
CA ALA A 219 -24.78 9.11 -0.02
C ALA A 219 -26.12 9.87 0.04
N PHE A 220 -26.80 10.04 -1.09
CA PHE A 220 -28.08 10.76 -1.15
C PHE A 220 -29.29 9.95 -0.67
N LEU A 221 -29.31 8.64 -0.93
CA LEU A 221 -30.45 7.79 -0.59
C LEU A 221 -30.28 7.03 0.72
N GLY A 222 -29.10 7.08 1.36
CA GLY A 222 -28.81 6.34 2.60
C GLY A 222 -28.84 4.82 2.42
N VAL A 223 -28.68 4.30 1.19
CA VAL A 223 -28.78 2.86 0.88
C VAL A 223 -27.38 2.26 0.75
N PRO A 224 -27.13 1.06 1.26
CA PRO A 224 -25.86 0.36 1.01
C PRO A 224 -25.68 0.16 -0.48
N THR A 225 -24.58 0.64 -1.01
CA THR A 225 -24.25 0.54 -2.41
C THR A 225 -22.96 -0.24 -2.63
N TYR A 226 -22.64 -0.51 -3.89
CA TYR A 226 -21.38 -1.12 -4.30
C TYR A 226 -20.19 -0.39 -3.67
N LYS A 227 -19.35 -1.13 -2.96
CA LYS A 227 -18.12 -0.59 -2.37
C LYS A 227 -17.07 -0.46 -3.47
N PHE A 228 -16.89 0.75 -3.95
CA PHE A 228 -15.84 1.09 -4.89
C PHE A 228 -14.54 1.30 -4.09
N LEU A 229 -13.50 0.55 -4.42
CA LEU A 229 -12.18 0.61 -3.76
C LEU A 229 -12.15 0.12 -2.28
N PHE A 230 -12.87 -0.96 -1.96
CA PHE A 230 -12.81 -1.66 -0.66
C PHE A 230 -13.34 -0.88 0.54
#